data_5fab8c408b38305257381197986faf2e
#
_entry.id   5fab8c408b38305257381197986faf2e
#
_cell.length_a   1.000
_cell.length_b   1.000
_cell.length_c   1.000
_cell.angle_alpha   90.00
_cell.angle_beta   90.00
_cell.angle_gamma   90.00
#
_symmetry.space_group_name_H-M   'P 1'
#
loop_
_entity.id
_entity.type
_entity.pdbx_description
1 polymer ?
#
loop_
_entity_poly.entity_id
_entity_poly.type
_entity_poly.pdbx_seq_one_letter_code
_entity_poly.pdbx_strand_id
1 'polypeptide(L)'
;MTDLTHPLERLVQRAEILMARIEAVLPQPMSAPDWNASIAFRYRKRSNGRGGLEPVRHVATLGLNDLQEIEGQKEKIQRNTEQFVNGLPANNVLLTGARGTGKSSLIKACLNEYAPRGLRLIEVDKDDLTDLPDIIDMVSEQPEKFMIFCDDLSFEDGEPGYKALKSILDGTVAASTPNVLICATSNRRHLLPEYMSENLTYKHTEDGE
;
A
#
# COMPACT_ATOMS: atom_id res chain seq x y z
N MET A 1 -46.98 27.24 35.67
CA MET A 1 -45.90 26.35 35.26
C MET A 1 -45.89 26.36 33.73
N THR A 2 -44.97 27.11 33.15
CA THR A 2 -44.83 27.21 31.69
C THR A 2 -44.35 25.86 31.18
N ASP A 3 -45.09 25.30 30.26
CA ASP A 3 -44.81 24.01 29.63
C ASP A 3 -43.50 24.12 28.80
N LEU A 4 -42.37 23.70 29.38
CA LEU A 4 -41.03 23.71 28.80
C LEU A 4 -40.77 22.49 27.89
N THR A 5 -41.72 21.58 27.76
CA THR A 5 -41.56 20.35 26.97
C THR A 5 -41.47 20.65 25.49
N HIS A 6 -42.30 21.55 24.96
CA HIS A 6 -42.31 21.92 23.54
C HIS A 6 -41.03 22.62 23.01
N PRO A 7 -40.40 23.57 23.77
CA PRO A 7 -39.11 24.16 23.37
C PRO A 7 -37.96 23.15 23.41
N LEU A 8 -37.97 22.23 24.38
CA LEU A 8 -36.93 21.21 24.54
C LEU A 8 -36.96 20.17 23.37
N GLU A 9 -38.16 19.71 23.02
CA GLU A 9 -38.39 18.82 21.88
C GLU A 9 -37.87 19.44 20.56
N ARG A 10 -38.16 20.72 20.33
CA ARG A 10 -37.64 21.43 19.14
C ARG A 10 -36.13 21.56 19.14
N LEU A 11 -35.52 21.73 20.29
CA LEU A 11 -34.05 21.82 20.41
C LEU A 11 -33.39 20.48 20.14
N VAL A 12 -33.93 19.38 20.66
CA VAL A 12 -33.48 18.02 20.41
C VAL A 12 -33.59 17.70 18.92
N GLN A 13 -34.74 17.97 18.31
CA GLN A 13 -34.97 17.72 16.89
C GLN A 13 -34.02 18.52 15.99
N ARG A 14 -33.71 19.78 16.34
CA ARG A 14 -32.72 20.58 15.65
C ARG A 14 -31.28 20.03 15.81
N ALA A 15 -30.96 19.56 17.02
CA ALA A 15 -29.66 18.94 17.29
C ALA A 15 -29.48 17.64 16.49
N GLU A 16 -30.48 16.78 16.40
CA GLU A 16 -30.47 15.56 15.59
C GLU A 16 -30.29 15.86 14.11
N ILE A 17 -31.00 16.86 13.57
CA ILE A 17 -30.82 17.28 12.16
C ILE A 17 -29.41 17.83 11.93
N LEU A 18 -28.85 18.57 12.87
CA LEU A 18 -27.48 19.11 12.77
C LEU A 18 -26.44 17.99 12.85
N MET A 19 -26.60 17.04 13.78
CA MET A 19 -25.73 15.86 13.87
C MET A 19 -25.75 15.05 12.59
N ALA A 20 -26.92 14.74 12.05
CA ALA A 20 -27.05 14.02 10.78
C ALA A 20 -26.36 14.75 9.61
N ARG A 21 -26.41 16.09 9.59
CA ARG A 21 -25.68 16.89 8.58
C ARG A 21 -24.18 16.87 8.79
N ILE A 22 -23.72 16.91 10.03
CA ILE A 22 -22.28 16.80 10.37
C ILE A 22 -21.77 15.41 10.00
N GLU A 23 -22.48 14.36 10.39
CA GLU A 23 -22.15 12.97 10.03
C GLU A 23 -22.04 12.76 8.52
N ALA A 24 -22.92 13.41 7.73
CA ALA A 24 -22.87 13.32 6.27
C ALA A 24 -21.64 14.02 5.66
N VAL A 25 -21.03 14.97 6.38
CA VAL A 25 -19.84 15.72 5.94
C VAL A 25 -18.55 15.12 6.49
N LEU A 26 -18.62 14.42 7.63
CA LEU A 26 -17.46 13.74 8.20
C LEU A 26 -16.93 12.67 7.23
N PRO A 27 -15.60 12.56 7.09
CA PRO A 27 -15.00 11.44 6.36
C PRO A 27 -15.47 10.12 6.99
N GLN A 28 -16.18 9.31 6.24
CA GLN A 28 -16.51 7.96 6.69
C GLN A 28 -15.23 7.12 6.66
N PRO A 29 -14.97 6.28 7.66
CA PRO A 29 -13.84 5.36 7.62
C PRO A 29 -13.92 4.49 6.37
N MET A 30 -12.78 4.13 5.80
CA MET A 30 -12.74 3.19 4.68
C MET A 30 -13.38 1.87 5.10
N SER A 31 -14.35 1.40 4.31
CA SER A 31 -14.94 0.09 4.53
C SER A 31 -14.12 -0.96 3.78
N ALA A 32 -13.82 -2.08 4.45
CA ALA A 32 -13.20 -3.22 3.81
C ALA A 32 -14.13 -3.75 2.68
N PRO A 33 -13.57 -4.11 1.51
CA PRO A 33 -14.33 -4.74 0.44
C PRO A 33 -14.64 -6.21 0.80
N ASP A 34 -15.45 -6.87 -0.02
CA ASP A 34 -15.53 -8.32 0.01
C ASP A 34 -14.22 -8.92 -0.56
N TRP A 35 -13.39 -9.50 0.31
CA TRP A 35 -12.10 -10.08 -0.05
C TRP A 35 -12.21 -11.34 -0.94
N ASN A 36 -13.41 -11.88 -1.10
CA ASN A 36 -13.70 -12.99 -2.01
C ASN A 36 -14.05 -12.52 -3.44
N ALA A 37 -14.34 -11.23 -3.62
CA ALA A 37 -14.71 -10.68 -4.93
C ALA A 37 -13.54 -10.70 -5.93
N SER A 38 -12.28 -10.68 -5.45
CA SER A 38 -11.08 -10.76 -6.29
C SER A 38 -9.87 -11.17 -5.45
N ILE A 39 -8.80 -11.63 -6.12
CA ILE A 39 -7.48 -11.80 -5.51
C ILE A 39 -6.67 -10.50 -5.51
N ALA A 40 -7.08 -9.50 -6.30
CA ALA A 40 -6.42 -8.21 -6.40
C ALA A 40 -7.42 -7.06 -6.26
N PHE A 41 -7.01 -6.01 -5.59
CA PHE A 41 -7.77 -4.80 -5.37
C PHE A 41 -6.93 -3.60 -5.77
N ARG A 42 -7.58 -2.50 -6.19
CA ARG A 42 -6.91 -1.24 -6.46
C ARG A 42 -7.45 -0.17 -5.54
N TYR A 43 -6.55 0.54 -4.89
CA TYR A 43 -6.91 1.74 -4.14
C TYR A 43 -7.27 2.86 -5.10
N ARG A 44 -8.37 3.56 -4.83
CA ARG A 44 -8.81 4.71 -5.59
C ARG A 44 -9.25 5.82 -4.65
N LYS A 45 -8.65 6.98 -4.82
CA LYS A 45 -9.12 8.21 -4.17
C LYS A 45 -10.18 8.85 -5.05
N ARG A 46 -11.38 9.02 -4.52
CA ARG A 46 -12.50 9.66 -5.24
C ARG A 46 -12.38 11.18 -5.14
N SER A 47 -13.03 11.91 -6.04
CA SER A 47 -13.01 13.38 -6.09
C SER A 47 -13.51 14.06 -4.81
N ASN A 48 -14.24 13.36 -3.96
CA ASN A 48 -14.68 13.83 -2.64
C ASN A 48 -13.63 13.60 -1.52
N GLY A 49 -12.39 13.24 -1.87
CA GLY A 49 -11.31 12.95 -0.94
C GLY A 49 -11.40 11.60 -0.23
N ARG A 50 -12.41 10.77 -0.53
CA ARG A 50 -12.59 9.45 0.06
C ARG A 50 -11.82 8.41 -0.75
N GLY A 51 -10.97 7.64 -0.07
CA GLY A 51 -10.33 6.46 -0.64
C GLY A 51 -11.21 5.22 -0.50
N GLY A 52 -10.96 4.23 -1.35
CA GLY A 52 -11.63 2.94 -1.26
C GLY A 52 -10.92 1.88 -2.10
N LEU A 53 -11.15 0.62 -1.76
CA LEU A 53 -10.60 -0.50 -2.49
C LEU A 53 -11.64 -1.05 -3.47
N GLU A 54 -11.26 -1.13 -4.74
CA GLU A 54 -12.09 -1.67 -5.81
C GLU A 54 -11.52 -3.02 -6.28
N PRO A 55 -12.33 -4.10 -6.37
CA PRO A 55 -11.86 -5.38 -6.85
C PRO A 55 -11.46 -5.29 -8.33
N VAL A 56 -10.30 -5.84 -8.67
CA VAL A 56 -9.83 -5.95 -10.04
C VAL A 56 -10.56 -7.09 -10.73
N ARG A 57 -11.35 -6.79 -11.75
CA ARG A 57 -12.20 -7.78 -12.45
C ARG A 57 -11.41 -8.77 -13.30
N HIS A 58 -10.31 -8.33 -13.88
CA HIS A 58 -9.45 -9.13 -14.76
C HIS A 58 -8.02 -9.10 -14.25
N VAL A 59 -7.69 -10.05 -13.40
CA VAL A 59 -6.30 -10.22 -12.91
C VAL A 59 -5.50 -10.98 -13.96
N ALA A 60 -4.27 -10.54 -14.23
CA ALA A 60 -3.39 -11.24 -15.16
C ALA A 60 -3.10 -12.66 -14.67
N THR A 61 -3.23 -13.66 -15.55
CA THR A 61 -3.08 -15.10 -15.23
C THR A 61 -1.65 -15.59 -15.37
N LEU A 62 -0.66 -14.71 -15.33
CA LEU A 62 0.76 -15.03 -15.45
C LEU A 62 1.21 -15.92 -14.28
N GLY A 63 1.85 -17.06 -14.61
CA GLY A 63 2.45 -17.96 -13.63
C GLY A 63 3.95 -17.72 -13.46
N LEU A 64 4.54 -18.25 -12.38
CA LEU A 64 6.00 -18.18 -12.16
C LEU A 64 6.80 -18.88 -13.25
N ASN A 65 6.24 -19.93 -13.87
CA ASN A 65 6.89 -20.70 -14.95
C ASN A 65 6.91 -19.93 -16.28
N ASP A 66 6.08 -18.91 -16.45
CA ASP A 66 6.06 -18.08 -17.66
C ASP A 66 7.19 -17.04 -17.68
N LEU A 67 7.85 -16.84 -16.54
CA LEU A 67 8.96 -15.91 -16.37
C LEU A 67 10.28 -16.64 -16.59
N GLN A 68 11.05 -16.18 -17.57
CA GLN A 68 12.34 -16.75 -17.96
C GLN A 68 13.48 -15.76 -17.70
N GLU A 69 14.70 -16.29 -17.55
CA GLU A 69 15.94 -15.52 -17.38
C GLU A 69 16.01 -14.65 -16.10
N ILE A 70 15.15 -14.93 -15.11
CA ILE A 70 15.14 -14.25 -13.80
C ILE A 70 15.07 -15.24 -12.61
N GLU A 71 15.66 -16.43 -12.76
CA GLU A 71 15.54 -17.53 -11.80
C GLU A 71 15.99 -17.12 -10.39
N GLY A 72 17.11 -16.40 -10.27
CA GLY A 72 17.64 -15.97 -8.97
C GLY A 72 16.71 -14.98 -8.25
N GLN A 73 16.08 -14.05 -8.99
CA GLN A 73 15.10 -13.13 -8.46
C GLN A 73 13.80 -13.86 -8.11
N LYS A 74 13.36 -14.75 -8.99
CA LYS A 74 12.17 -15.60 -8.80
C LYS A 74 12.27 -16.39 -7.51
N GLU A 75 13.36 -17.12 -7.30
CA GLU A 75 13.61 -17.92 -6.10
C GLU A 75 13.53 -17.08 -4.82
N LYS A 76 14.18 -15.91 -4.81
CA LYS A 76 14.20 -15.03 -3.64
C LYS A 76 12.80 -14.50 -3.30
N ILE A 77 12.07 -14.00 -4.30
CA ILE A 77 10.75 -13.42 -4.09
C ILE A 77 9.74 -14.50 -3.73
N GLN A 78 9.80 -15.64 -4.41
CA GLN A 78 8.94 -16.78 -4.11
C GLN A 78 9.13 -17.24 -2.66
N ARG A 79 10.36 -17.47 -2.23
CA ARG A 79 10.69 -17.88 -0.85
C ARG A 79 10.20 -16.85 0.17
N ASN A 80 10.41 -15.55 -0.06
CA ASN A 80 9.96 -14.49 0.83
C ASN A 80 8.43 -14.44 0.92
N THR A 81 7.74 -14.58 -0.22
CA THR A 81 6.28 -14.62 -0.28
C THR A 81 5.72 -15.88 0.41
N GLU A 82 6.37 -17.01 0.23
CA GLU A 82 5.99 -18.25 0.88
C GLU A 82 6.12 -18.17 2.42
N GLN A 83 7.22 -17.61 2.92
CA GLN A 83 7.41 -17.32 4.34
C GLN A 83 6.28 -16.44 4.86
N PHE A 84 5.97 -15.36 4.16
CA PHE A 84 4.91 -14.44 4.52
C PHE A 84 3.53 -15.11 4.62
N VAL A 85 3.15 -15.89 3.62
CA VAL A 85 1.86 -16.60 3.59
C VAL A 85 1.77 -17.64 4.70
N ASN A 86 2.91 -18.26 5.08
CA ASN A 86 3.00 -19.20 6.20
C ASN A 86 3.01 -18.50 7.58
N GLY A 87 2.93 -17.18 7.65
CA GLY A 87 2.98 -16.42 8.90
C GLY A 87 4.39 -16.36 9.52
N LEU A 88 5.42 -16.65 8.75
CA LEU A 88 6.82 -16.51 9.13
C LEU A 88 7.31 -15.08 8.81
N PRO A 89 8.39 -14.62 9.48
CA PRO A 89 8.99 -13.33 9.16
C PRO A 89 9.36 -13.22 7.68
N ALA A 90 8.95 -12.13 7.05
CA ALA A 90 9.25 -11.81 5.66
C ALA A 90 9.64 -10.33 5.55
N ASN A 91 10.41 -10.00 4.52
CA ASN A 91 10.91 -8.65 4.31
C ASN A 91 10.09 -7.93 3.23
N ASN A 92 9.90 -6.62 3.41
CA ASN A 92 9.43 -5.76 2.33
C ASN A 92 10.37 -5.85 1.13
N VAL A 93 9.84 -5.69 -0.07
CA VAL A 93 10.54 -5.95 -1.33
C VAL A 93 10.61 -4.69 -2.18
N LEU A 94 11.81 -4.36 -2.65
CA LEU A 94 12.02 -3.37 -3.70
C LEU A 94 12.72 -4.05 -4.89
N LEU A 95 12.04 -4.12 -6.03
CA LEU A 95 12.61 -4.60 -7.28
C LEU A 95 13.06 -3.42 -8.14
N THR A 96 14.36 -3.32 -8.39
CA THR A 96 14.94 -2.28 -9.25
C THR A 96 15.47 -2.87 -10.56
N GLY A 97 15.48 -2.07 -11.60
CA GLY A 97 16.02 -2.48 -12.91
C GLY A 97 15.31 -1.83 -14.09
N ALA A 98 15.81 -2.00 -15.28
CA ALA A 98 15.25 -1.40 -16.50
C ALA A 98 13.79 -1.77 -16.73
N ARG A 99 13.08 -0.94 -17.48
CA ARG A 99 11.71 -1.23 -17.90
C ARG A 99 11.67 -2.52 -18.74
N GLY A 100 10.62 -3.33 -18.56
CA GLY A 100 10.45 -4.57 -19.32
C GLY A 100 11.20 -5.80 -18.77
N THR A 101 11.94 -5.69 -17.66
CA THR A 101 12.68 -6.81 -17.05
C THR A 101 11.83 -7.75 -16.17
N GLY A 102 10.52 -7.68 -16.24
CA GLY A 102 9.63 -8.63 -15.54
C GLY A 102 9.35 -8.32 -14.07
N LYS A 103 9.78 -7.16 -13.52
CA LYS A 103 9.61 -6.81 -12.09
C LYS A 103 8.15 -6.93 -11.61
N SER A 104 7.25 -6.20 -12.24
CA SER A 104 5.81 -6.21 -11.89
C SER A 104 5.16 -7.54 -12.23
N SER A 105 5.65 -8.22 -13.28
CA SER A 105 5.19 -9.55 -13.67
C SER A 105 5.52 -10.60 -12.59
N LEU A 106 6.68 -10.50 -11.97
CA LEU A 106 7.08 -11.40 -10.88
C LEU A 106 6.17 -11.28 -9.65
N ILE A 107 5.81 -10.06 -9.26
CA ILE A 107 4.87 -9.82 -8.16
C ILE A 107 3.48 -10.40 -8.49
N LYS A 108 2.99 -10.18 -9.71
CA LYS A 108 1.69 -10.72 -10.17
C LYS A 108 1.69 -12.24 -10.26
N ALA A 109 2.80 -12.85 -10.67
CA ALA A 109 2.95 -14.31 -10.69
C ALA A 109 2.94 -14.91 -9.28
N CYS A 110 3.62 -14.26 -8.31
CA CYS A 110 3.54 -14.66 -6.91
C CYS A 110 2.11 -14.53 -6.35
N LEU A 111 1.38 -13.47 -6.71
CA LEU A 111 -0.02 -13.38 -6.32
C LEU A 111 -0.82 -14.58 -6.80
N ASN A 112 -0.73 -14.92 -8.08
CA ASN A 112 -1.47 -16.05 -8.65
C ASN A 112 -1.14 -17.39 -7.98
N GLU A 113 0.13 -17.62 -7.64
CA GLU A 113 0.61 -18.82 -6.97
C GLU A 113 0.04 -18.95 -5.56
N TYR A 114 0.04 -17.84 -4.80
CA TYR A 114 -0.30 -17.88 -3.37
C TYR A 114 -1.72 -17.39 -3.02
N ALA A 115 -2.50 -16.90 -3.99
CA ALA A 115 -3.88 -16.49 -3.76
C ALA A 115 -4.78 -17.60 -3.20
N PRO A 116 -4.65 -18.89 -3.62
CA PRO A 116 -5.40 -19.99 -3.03
C PRO A 116 -5.09 -20.20 -1.53
N ARG A 117 -3.95 -19.69 -1.06
CA ARG A 117 -3.51 -19.75 0.35
C ARG A 117 -3.84 -18.49 1.14
N GLY A 118 -4.74 -17.65 0.61
CA GLY A 118 -5.22 -16.45 1.29
C GLY A 118 -4.43 -15.17 1.01
N LEU A 119 -3.50 -15.17 0.02
CA LEU A 119 -2.83 -13.94 -0.40
C LEU A 119 -3.78 -13.06 -1.21
N ARG A 120 -3.80 -11.77 -0.89
CA ARG A 120 -4.49 -10.71 -1.64
C ARG A 120 -3.49 -9.62 -1.99
N LEU A 121 -3.70 -8.95 -3.11
CA LEU A 121 -2.87 -7.82 -3.53
C LEU A 121 -3.70 -6.55 -3.51
N ILE A 122 -3.12 -5.47 -2.98
CA ILE A 122 -3.66 -4.12 -3.04
C ILE A 122 -2.69 -3.25 -3.84
N GLU A 123 -3.09 -2.85 -5.03
CA GLU A 123 -2.33 -1.91 -5.86
C GLU A 123 -2.60 -0.48 -5.40
N VAL A 124 -1.53 0.26 -5.11
CA VAL A 124 -1.59 1.66 -4.67
C VAL A 124 -0.74 2.49 -5.62
N ASP A 125 -1.36 3.49 -6.23
CA ASP A 125 -0.67 4.43 -7.11
C ASP A 125 0.28 5.34 -6.29
N LYS A 126 1.36 5.82 -6.90
CA LYS A 126 2.35 6.70 -6.26
C LYS A 126 1.72 7.92 -5.57
N ASP A 127 0.73 8.52 -6.21
CA ASP A 127 0.07 9.73 -5.71
C ASP A 127 -0.79 9.50 -4.46
N ASP A 128 -1.15 8.26 -4.20
CA ASP A 128 -1.99 7.84 -3.09
C ASP A 128 -1.19 7.23 -1.91
N LEU A 129 0.15 7.23 -1.96
CA LEU A 129 1.01 6.65 -0.92
C LEU A 129 0.85 7.30 0.45
N THR A 130 0.36 8.53 0.52
CA THR A 130 0.04 9.21 1.78
C THR A 130 -1.08 8.53 2.56
N ASP A 131 -1.91 7.75 1.89
CA ASP A 131 -3.04 7.04 2.47
C ASP A 131 -2.68 5.58 2.89
N LEU A 132 -1.40 5.18 2.72
CA LEU A 132 -0.92 3.84 3.12
C LEU A 132 -1.22 3.47 4.58
N PRO A 133 -1.07 4.37 5.57
CA PRO A 133 -1.43 4.05 6.96
C PRO A 133 -2.88 3.61 7.09
N ASP A 134 -3.81 4.33 6.47
CA ASP A 134 -5.25 4.02 6.53
C ASP A 134 -5.57 2.69 5.84
N ILE A 135 -4.86 2.38 4.73
CA ILE A 135 -4.99 1.09 4.03
C ILE A 135 -4.48 -0.05 4.92
N ILE A 136 -3.33 0.12 5.57
CA ILE A 136 -2.75 -0.87 6.48
C ILE A 136 -3.67 -1.11 7.68
N ASP A 137 -4.18 -0.06 8.28
CA ASP A 137 -5.10 -0.15 9.43
C ASP A 137 -6.38 -0.94 9.06
N MET A 138 -6.93 -0.70 7.86
CA MET A 138 -8.12 -1.41 7.37
C MET A 138 -7.91 -2.93 7.26
N VAL A 139 -6.70 -3.36 6.88
CA VAL A 139 -6.40 -4.79 6.64
C VAL A 139 -5.74 -5.47 7.82
N SER A 140 -5.30 -4.72 8.83
CA SER A 140 -4.49 -5.21 9.95
C SER A 140 -5.15 -6.35 10.73
N GLU A 141 -6.47 -6.34 10.87
CA GLU A 141 -7.24 -7.32 11.63
C GLU A 141 -7.88 -8.41 10.74
N GLN A 142 -7.60 -8.39 9.44
CA GLN A 142 -8.14 -9.37 8.52
C GLN A 142 -7.35 -10.69 8.56
N PRO A 143 -8.00 -11.84 8.35
CA PRO A 143 -7.32 -13.13 8.36
C PRO A 143 -6.43 -13.38 7.14
N GLU A 144 -6.69 -12.68 6.03
CA GLU A 144 -5.91 -12.78 4.80
C GLU A 144 -4.52 -12.18 4.96
N LYS A 145 -3.62 -12.53 4.04
CA LYS A 145 -2.31 -11.93 3.85
C LYS A 145 -2.37 -10.91 2.72
N PHE A 146 -1.89 -9.69 2.97
CA PHE A 146 -1.97 -8.59 2.02
C PHE A 146 -0.60 -8.18 1.51
N MET A 147 -0.43 -8.23 0.20
CA MET A 147 0.70 -7.65 -0.50
C MET A 147 0.27 -6.27 -1.02
N ILE A 148 0.80 -5.20 -0.43
CA ILE A 148 0.62 -3.83 -0.94
C ILE A 148 1.63 -3.61 -2.04
N PHE A 149 1.16 -3.37 -3.24
CA PHE A 149 1.98 -3.26 -4.44
C PHE A 149 2.00 -1.82 -4.97
N CYS A 150 3.20 -1.25 -5.04
CA CYS A 150 3.45 0.08 -5.57
C CYS A 150 4.34 -0.05 -6.81
N ASP A 151 3.76 0.13 -7.99
CA ASP A 151 4.48 -0.08 -9.26
C ASP A 151 5.15 1.20 -9.75
N ASP A 152 6.32 1.04 -10.35
CA ASP A 152 7.10 2.10 -11.04
C ASP A 152 7.39 3.34 -10.20
N LEU A 153 7.80 3.14 -8.95
CA LEU A 153 8.10 4.23 -8.03
C LEU A 153 9.34 5.02 -8.46
N SER A 154 9.20 6.32 -8.49
CA SER A 154 10.28 7.29 -8.60
C SER A 154 9.85 8.58 -7.92
N PHE A 155 10.69 9.16 -7.08
CA PHE A 155 10.38 10.35 -6.31
C PHE A 155 11.34 11.48 -6.62
N GLU A 156 10.86 12.70 -6.51
CA GLU A 156 11.66 13.91 -6.40
C GLU A 156 11.83 14.29 -4.93
N ASP A 157 12.77 15.18 -4.64
CA ASP A 157 13.02 15.63 -3.27
C ASP A 157 11.77 16.24 -2.64
N GLY A 158 11.47 15.81 -1.41
CA GLY A 158 10.39 16.38 -0.61
C GLY A 158 9.01 15.84 -0.91
N GLU A 159 8.84 14.91 -1.87
CA GLU A 159 7.54 14.32 -2.16
C GLU A 159 6.92 13.64 -0.91
N PRO A 160 5.66 13.97 -0.56
CA PRO A 160 5.00 13.40 0.63
C PRO A 160 4.89 11.88 0.59
N GLY A 161 4.64 11.30 -0.60
CA GLY A 161 4.53 9.87 -0.81
C GLY A 161 5.81 9.11 -0.44
N TYR A 162 6.99 9.69 -0.74
CA TYR A 162 8.26 9.10 -0.32
C TYR A 162 8.40 9.05 1.21
N LYS A 163 8.03 10.15 1.90
CA LYS A 163 8.09 10.20 3.36
C LYS A 163 7.16 9.19 4.01
N ALA A 164 5.95 9.05 3.48
CA ALA A 164 4.97 8.08 3.96
C ALA A 164 5.49 6.64 3.78
N LEU A 165 5.96 6.29 2.59
CA LEU A 165 6.52 4.98 2.31
C LEU A 165 7.74 4.68 3.18
N LYS A 166 8.67 5.63 3.29
CA LYS A 166 9.88 5.49 4.12
C LYS A 166 9.52 5.24 5.58
N SER A 167 8.60 6.02 6.15
CA SER A 167 8.14 5.86 7.54
C SER A 167 7.64 4.44 7.83
N ILE A 168 6.93 3.84 6.88
CA ILE A 168 6.42 2.47 7.01
C ILE A 168 7.54 1.44 6.84
N LEU A 169 8.44 1.63 5.87
CA LEU A 169 9.55 0.71 5.61
C LEU A 169 10.59 0.71 6.74
N ASP A 170 10.88 1.89 7.32
CA ASP A 170 11.84 2.04 8.42
C ASP A 170 11.29 1.51 9.76
N GLY A 171 10.03 1.11 9.82
CA GLY A 171 9.42 0.54 11.00
C GLY A 171 9.38 1.55 12.15
N THR A 172 8.71 2.68 11.96
CA THR A 172 8.37 3.53 13.11
C THR A 172 7.56 2.72 14.13
N VAL A 173 7.67 3.06 15.40
CA VAL A 173 7.20 2.43 16.66
C VAL A 173 5.93 1.51 16.59
N ALA A 174 5.13 1.60 15.53
CA ALA A 174 4.09 0.63 15.23
C ALA A 174 4.72 -0.68 14.78
N ALA A 175 4.46 -1.75 15.51
CA ALA A 175 4.87 -3.11 15.14
C ALA A 175 4.49 -3.37 13.67
N SER A 176 5.41 -3.99 12.91
CA SER A 176 5.11 -4.43 11.55
C SER A 176 3.81 -5.26 11.58
N THR A 177 2.83 -4.85 10.79
CA THR A 177 1.55 -5.55 10.71
C THR A 177 1.81 -6.95 10.11
N PRO A 178 1.60 -8.05 10.86
CA PRO A 178 2.12 -9.38 10.48
C PRO A 178 1.44 -9.99 9.26
N ASN A 179 0.35 -9.39 8.81
CA ASN A 179 -0.40 -9.80 7.63
C ASN A 179 -0.22 -8.83 6.43
N VAL A 180 0.73 -7.89 6.52
CA VAL A 180 1.03 -6.92 5.43
C VAL A 180 2.47 -7.04 4.98
N LEU A 181 2.69 -7.13 3.67
CA LEU A 181 3.98 -7.11 2.99
C LEU A 181 3.98 -6.03 1.92
N ILE A 182 4.94 -5.12 1.95
CA ILE A 182 5.05 -4.08 0.92
C ILE A 182 5.99 -4.56 -0.18
N CYS A 183 5.51 -4.48 -1.43
CA CYS A 183 6.27 -4.77 -2.62
C CYS A 183 6.27 -3.55 -3.54
N ALA A 184 7.44 -3.05 -3.87
CA ALA A 184 7.59 -1.91 -4.76
C ALA A 184 8.47 -2.25 -5.95
N THR A 185 8.23 -1.60 -7.09
CA THR A 185 9.14 -1.64 -8.23
C THR A 185 9.65 -0.25 -8.56
N SER A 186 10.82 -0.16 -9.13
CA SER A 186 11.40 1.08 -9.65
C SER A 186 12.22 0.82 -10.89
N ASN A 187 12.18 1.75 -11.83
CA ASN A 187 13.09 1.78 -12.97
C ASN A 187 14.40 2.52 -12.64
N ARG A 188 14.48 3.16 -11.51
CA ARG A 188 15.70 3.78 -10.96
C ARG A 188 16.36 2.83 -9.97
N ARG A 189 17.69 2.91 -9.85
CA ARG A 189 18.46 2.13 -8.87
C ARG A 189 18.14 2.58 -7.43
N HIS A 190 17.96 3.88 -7.27
CA HIS A 190 17.53 4.52 -6.03
C HIS A 190 16.18 5.21 -6.24
N LEU A 191 15.32 5.22 -5.22
CA LEU A 191 13.99 5.81 -5.29
C LEU A 191 14.02 7.33 -5.41
N LEU A 192 15.07 7.96 -4.88
CA LEU A 192 15.35 9.39 -5.02
C LEU A 192 16.37 9.65 -6.13
N PRO A 193 16.38 10.85 -6.75
CA PRO A 193 17.43 11.25 -7.66
C PRO A 193 18.78 11.27 -6.96
N GLU A 194 19.80 10.72 -7.59
CA GLU A 194 21.19 10.91 -7.18
C GLU A 194 21.71 12.23 -7.78
N TYR A 195 21.87 13.25 -6.97
CA TYR A 195 22.50 14.49 -7.43
C TYR A 195 24.01 14.30 -7.54
N MET A 196 24.60 14.71 -8.66
CA MET A 196 26.06 14.64 -8.87
C MET A 196 26.86 15.39 -7.80
N SER A 197 26.26 16.38 -7.13
CA SER A 197 26.87 17.13 -6.03
C SER A 197 27.15 16.27 -4.78
N GLU A 198 26.34 15.27 -4.51
CA GLU A 198 26.55 14.37 -3.37
C GLU A 198 27.70 13.38 -3.63
N ASN A 199 27.85 12.94 -4.86
CA ASN A 199 28.95 12.05 -5.28
C ASN A 199 30.32 12.76 -5.31
N LEU A 200 30.35 14.08 -5.48
CA LEU A 200 31.59 14.85 -5.45
C LEU A 200 32.11 15.07 -4.01
N THR A 201 31.23 15.10 -3.03
CA THR A 201 31.61 15.25 -1.62
C THR A 201 32.24 13.97 -1.07
N TYR A 202 31.82 12.80 -1.55
CA TYR A 202 32.41 11.50 -1.16
C TYR A 202 33.83 11.27 -1.73
N LYS A 203 34.14 11.82 -2.92
CA LYS A 203 35.48 11.69 -3.52
C LYS A 203 36.55 12.56 -2.85
N HIS A 204 36.17 13.63 -2.14
CA HIS A 204 37.13 14.50 -1.47
C HIS A 204 37.52 14.03 -0.06
N THR A 205 36.87 13.02 0.49
CA THR A 205 37.20 12.45 1.81
C THR A 205 38.10 11.21 1.71
N GLU A 206 38.30 10.61 0.53
CA GLU A 206 39.19 9.46 0.35
C GLU A 206 40.62 9.84 -0.09
N ASP A 207 40.88 11.09 -0.51
CA ASP A 207 42.19 11.57 -0.94
C ASP A 207 42.90 12.47 0.08
N GLY A 208 42.48 12.43 1.35
CA GLY A 208 43.05 13.24 2.42
C GLY A 208 43.66 12.42 3.55
N GLU A 209 44.70 11.64 3.25
CA GLU A 209 45.95 11.39 4.04
C GLU A 209 46.87 10.49 3.23
#